data_0062f38dbf0c1c8c3dc612b3dd740e76
#
_entry.id   0062f38dbf0c1c8c3dc612b3dd740e76
#
_cell.length_a   1.000
_cell.length_b   1.000
_cell.length_c   1.000
_cell.angle_alpha   90.00
_cell.angle_beta   90.00
_cell.angle_gamma   90.00
#
_symmetry.space_group_name_H-M   'P 1'
#
loop_
_entity.id
_entity.type
_entity.pdbx_description
1 polymer ?
#
loop_
_entity_poly.entity_id
_entity_poly.type
_entity_poly.pdbx_seq_one_letter_code
_entity_poly.pdbx_strand_id
1 'polypeptide(L)'
;MKINNTDFKTFTDNEILKIDDFEYSKVIRYLRLYHKIKKDFEYYYAHTSNYLELKTSIEDLVTTQMTFLLDGRVIDFYENNKATARVLRDIIRTKRRFPKDEFLKLKDAFPCILAGIRDYAEYIPLEPEIFDLVIIDEASQVSIAQAFPALLRAKKVLVLGDKKQFSNVKAAQARTDINREYLNNLRDCFTKNVSNEPTKLVKLEKFNIKTSILEFFEFISNYNTQLLKYFRGYKEIICYSNKYFYQDSLQVMKIRAKPIDEVLNFSFIKHDGKKELIPNTNTLEAEFIISELKKLKDIDSNQSVGIITPHTNQQKLLVEMINRLPERDYFYDKLKLKIMTFDTCQGEERDICFYSMVATEEDDHL
;
A
#
# COMPACT_ATOMS: atom_id res chain seq x y z
N MET A 1 -21.06 2.74 -27.31
CA MET A 1 -22.23 2.52 -28.17
C MET A 1 -22.32 3.69 -29.16
N LYS A 2 -21.98 3.50 -30.43
CA LYS A 2 -22.16 4.54 -31.46
C LYS A 2 -23.63 4.54 -31.86
N ILE A 3 -24.40 5.48 -31.35
CA ILE A 3 -25.74 5.71 -31.86
C ILE A 3 -25.58 6.46 -33.19
N ASN A 4 -25.93 5.82 -34.28
CA ASN A 4 -25.86 6.45 -35.60
C ASN A 4 -26.83 7.61 -35.69
N ASN A 5 -26.39 8.74 -36.25
CA ASN A 5 -27.21 9.94 -36.46
C ASN A 5 -28.52 9.65 -37.23
N THR A 6 -28.58 8.57 -38.01
CA THR A 6 -29.73 8.09 -38.73
C THR A 6 -30.84 7.56 -37.82
N ASP A 7 -30.50 6.82 -36.76
CA ASP A 7 -31.49 6.24 -35.86
C ASP A 7 -32.19 7.28 -34.99
N PHE A 8 -31.51 8.36 -34.67
CA PHE A 8 -32.06 9.46 -33.89
C PHE A 8 -33.01 10.33 -34.71
N LYS A 9 -32.70 10.53 -35.99
CA LYS A 9 -33.56 11.28 -36.90
C LYS A 9 -34.88 10.55 -37.20
N THR A 10 -34.80 9.21 -37.37
CA THR A 10 -35.99 8.36 -37.60
C THR A 10 -36.88 8.27 -36.35
N PHE A 11 -36.30 8.28 -35.17
CA PHE A 11 -37.02 8.28 -33.89
C PHE A 11 -37.76 9.62 -33.68
N THR A 12 -37.10 10.76 -33.93
CA THR A 12 -37.72 12.09 -33.78
C THR A 12 -38.83 12.34 -34.76
N ASP A 13 -38.70 11.90 -36.01
CA ASP A 13 -39.71 12.18 -37.06
C ASP A 13 -40.96 11.31 -36.89
N ASN A 14 -40.89 10.11 -36.36
CA ASN A 14 -42.03 9.21 -36.18
C ASN A 14 -42.77 9.35 -34.84
N GLU A 15 -42.06 9.79 -33.76
CA GLU A 15 -42.68 9.88 -32.43
C GLU A 15 -43.18 11.28 -32.09
N ILE A 16 -42.61 12.34 -32.69
CA ILE A 16 -43.09 13.72 -32.52
C ILE A 16 -44.53 13.90 -33.03
N LEU A 17 -44.94 13.13 -34.05
CA LEU A 17 -46.30 13.18 -34.62
C LEU A 17 -47.38 12.53 -33.71
N LYS A 18 -47.01 11.91 -32.60
CA LYS A 18 -47.95 11.21 -31.71
C LYS A 18 -48.01 11.78 -30.28
N ILE A 19 -47.29 12.87 -30.03
CA ILE A 19 -47.16 13.44 -28.68
C ILE A 19 -48.09 14.64 -28.52
N ASP A 20 -48.94 14.65 -27.48
CA ASP A 20 -49.77 15.78 -27.08
C ASP A 20 -48.94 17.04 -26.80
N ASP A 21 -49.52 18.22 -27.00
CA ASP A 21 -48.85 19.53 -26.81
C ASP A 21 -48.14 19.67 -25.44
N PHE A 22 -48.67 19.02 -24.42
CA PHE A 22 -48.06 19.02 -23.09
C PHE A 22 -46.75 18.19 -23.01
N GLU A 23 -46.64 17.14 -23.78
CA GLU A 23 -45.42 16.32 -23.85
C GLU A 23 -44.36 16.90 -24.79
N TYR A 24 -44.78 17.68 -25.76
CA TYR A 24 -43.89 18.34 -26.73
C TYR A 24 -42.86 19.23 -26.04
N SER A 25 -43.26 19.95 -25.02
CA SER A 25 -42.34 20.78 -24.21
C SER A 25 -41.29 19.95 -23.44
N LYS A 26 -41.67 18.76 -22.98
CA LYS A 26 -40.74 17.82 -22.33
C LYS A 26 -39.73 17.26 -23.33
N VAL A 27 -40.18 16.85 -24.50
CA VAL A 27 -39.33 16.32 -25.57
C VAL A 27 -38.32 17.38 -26.02
N ILE A 28 -38.74 18.61 -26.23
CA ILE A 28 -37.82 19.72 -26.56
C ILE A 28 -36.82 19.97 -25.45
N ARG A 29 -37.25 19.88 -24.19
CA ARG A 29 -36.35 20.02 -23.04
C ARG A 29 -35.32 18.90 -23.01
N TYR A 30 -35.70 17.64 -23.25
CA TYR A 30 -34.79 16.51 -23.35
C TYR A 30 -33.81 16.62 -24.51
N LEU A 31 -34.27 17.05 -25.68
CA LEU A 31 -33.42 17.27 -26.85
C LEU A 31 -32.40 18.37 -26.63
N ARG A 32 -32.80 19.48 -25.99
CA ARG A 32 -31.86 20.55 -25.60
C ARG A 32 -30.85 20.08 -24.60
N LEU A 33 -31.27 19.31 -23.59
CA LEU A 33 -30.36 18.73 -22.58
C LEU A 33 -29.40 17.75 -23.22
N TYR A 34 -29.88 16.86 -24.09
CA TYR A 34 -29.05 15.92 -24.83
C TYR A 34 -28.00 16.63 -25.69
N HIS A 35 -28.42 17.68 -26.42
CA HIS A 35 -27.52 18.46 -27.27
C HIS A 35 -26.45 19.17 -26.45
N LYS A 36 -26.82 19.70 -25.29
CA LYS A 36 -25.88 20.30 -24.34
C LYS A 36 -24.88 19.26 -23.80
N ILE A 37 -25.38 18.11 -23.33
CA ILE A 37 -24.56 17.03 -22.82
C ILE A 37 -23.60 16.51 -23.90
N LYS A 38 -24.10 16.35 -25.16
CA LYS A 38 -23.25 15.90 -26.27
C LYS A 38 -22.15 16.92 -26.57
N LYS A 39 -22.45 18.21 -26.59
CA LYS A 39 -21.50 19.30 -26.82
C LYS A 39 -20.46 19.38 -25.67
N ASP A 40 -20.93 19.27 -24.42
CA ASP A 40 -20.06 19.26 -23.24
C ASP A 40 -19.15 18.02 -23.24
N PHE A 41 -19.67 16.88 -23.69
CA PHE A 41 -18.90 15.63 -23.79
C PHE A 41 -17.85 15.69 -24.91
N GLU A 42 -18.19 16.23 -26.10
CA GLU A 42 -17.24 16.45 -27.19
C GLU A 42 -16.16 17.44 -26.78
N TYR A 43 -16.50 18.50 -26.06
CA TYR A 43 -15.56 19.44 -25.49
C TYR A 43 -14.66 18.78 -24.46
N TYR A 44 -15.20 17.98 -23.56
CA TYR A 44 -14.46 17.26 -22.55
C TYR A 44 -13.48 16.25 -23.17
N TYR A 45 -13.90 15.51 -24.19
CA TYR A 45 -13.03 14.57 -24.91
C TYR A 45 -11.90 15.26 -25.67
N ALA A 46 -12.19 16.39 -26.31
CA ALA A 46 -11.16 17.14 -27.01
C ALA A 46 -10.08 17.73 -26.07
N HIS A 47 -10.46 18.00 -24.81
CA HIS A 47 -9.54 18.60 -23.82
C HIS A 47 -8.90 17.57 -22.87
N THR A 48 -9.43 16.35 -22.77
CA THR A 48 -8.79 15.29 -21.95
C THR A 48 -7.48 14.78 -22.53
N SER A 49 -7.31 14.77 -23.84
CA SER A 49 -6.02 14.44 -24.46
C SER A 49 -4.95 15.45 -24.07
N ASN A 50 -5.25 16.74 -24.15
CA ASN A 50 -4.33 17.80 -23.71
C ASN A 50 -4.04 17.77 -22.21
N TYR A 51 -5.01 17.38 -21.38
CA TYR A 51 -4.81 17.28 -19.93
C TYR A 51 -3.83 16.17 -19.58
N LEU A 52 -3.94 14.99 -20.20
CA LEU A 52 -3.02 13.88 -19.96
C LEU A 52 -1.59 14.20 -20.42
N GLU A 53 -1.45 14.80 -21.59
CA GLU A 53 -0.16 15.26 -22.11
C GLU A 53 0.47 16.32 -21.20
N LEU A 54 -0.32 17.31 -20.75
CA LEU A 54 0.12 18.34 -19.82
C LEU A 54 0.51 17.74 -18.47
N LYS A 55 -0.29 16.79 -17.96
CA LYS A 55 0.02 16.10 -16.70
C LYS A 55 1.36 15.37 -16.81
N THR A 56 1.56 14.57 -17.85
CA THR A 56 2.83 13.86 -18.07
C THR A 56 3.99 14.82 -18.20
N SER A 57 3.83 15.89 -18.96
CA SER A 57 4.88 16.93 -19.13
C SER A 57 5.23 17.62 -17.81
N ILE A 58 4.25 17.87 -16.94
CA ILE A 58 4.49 18.44 -15.60
C ILE A 58 5.23 17.44 -14.73
N GLU A 59 4.83 16.16 -14.74
CA GLU A 59 5.50 15.10 -13.98
C GLU A 59 6.96 14.96 -14.41
N ASP A 60 7.24 14.97 -15.71
CA ASP A 60 8.59 14.89 -16.28
C ASP A 60 9.43 16.13 -15.91
N LEU A 61 8.85 17.33 -16.01
CA LEU A 61 9.53 18.56 -15.62
C LEU A 61 9.87 18.58 -14.12
N VAL A 62 8.91 18.22 -13.26
CA VAL A 62 9.13 18.15 -11.80
C VAL A 62 10.21 17.13 -11.48
N THR A 63 10.16 15.95 -12.08
CA THR A 63 11.16 14.90 -11.88
C THR A 63 12.55 15.37 -12.32
N THR A 64 12.64 15.98 -13.50
CA THR A 64 13.89 16.54 -14.01
C THR A 64 14.45 17.64 -13.11
N GLN A 65 13.60 18.56 -12.66
CA GLN A 65 14.00 19.63 -11.74
C GLN A 65 14.47 19.07 -10.39
N MET A 66 13.75 18.09 -9.82
CA MET A 66 14.17 17.45 -8.57
C MET A 66 15.52 16.76 -8.72
N THR A 67 15.72 16.00 -9.80
CA THR A 67 17.00 15.33 -10.10
C THR A 67 18.12 16.34 -10.20
N PHE A 68 17.95 17.41 -10.98
CA PHE A 68 18.94 18.48 -11.12
C PHE A 68 19.31 19.12 -9.78
N LEU A 69 18.33 19.42 -8.94
CA LEU A 69 18.59 20.01 -7.62
C LEU A 69 19.30 19.05 -6.68
N LEU A 70 18.96 17.75 -6.71
CA LEU A 70 19.61 16.74 -5.88
C LEU A 70 21.04 16.49 -6.35
N ASP A 71 21.26 16.37 -7.65
CA ASP A 71 22.60 16.19 -8.22
C ASP A 71 23.49 17.39 -7.90
N GLY A 72 22.97 18.61 -8.01
CA GLY A 72 23.67 19.83 -7.61
C GLY A 72 24.13 19.78 -6.15
N ARG A 73 23.26 19.39 -5.21
CA ARG A 73 23.60 19.24 -3.78
C ARG A 73 24.71 18.20 -3.55
N VAL A 74 24.63 17.06 -4.24
CA VAL A 74 25.64 16.00 -4.11
C VAL A 74 27.00 16.45 -4.66
N ILE A 75 27.00 17.14 -5.80
CA ILE A 75 28.22 17.70 -6.40
C ILE A 75 28.83 18.75 -5.48
N ASP A 76 28.06 19.74 -5.03
CA ASP A 76 28.49 20.79 -4.09
C ASP A 76 29.06 20.18 -2.80
N PHE A 77 28.40 19.18 -2.27
CA PHE A 77 28.88 18.45 -1.09
C PHE A 77 30.24 17.79 -1.36
N TYR A 78 30.36 17.08 -2.48
CA TYR A 78 31.60 16.39 -2.83
C TYR A 78 32.74 17.37 -3.04
N GLU A 79 32.52 18.48 -3.71
CA GLU A 79 33.54 19.49 -4.00
C GLU A 79 34.00 20.22 -2.73
N ASN A 80 33.05 20.59 -1.88
CA ASN A 80 33.35 21.39 -0.68
C ASN A 80 33.72 20.55 0.54
N ASN A 81 33.39 19.25 0.57
CA ASN A 81 33.55 18.36 1.72
C ASN A 81 34.24 17.02 1.37
N LYS A 82 35.29 17.04 0.54
CA LYS A 82 35.98 15.80 0.08
C LYS A 82 36.45 14.89 1.19
N ALA A 83 36.94 15.45 2.31
CA ALA A 83 37.37 14.69 3.47
C ALA A 83 36.16 13.95 4.11
N THR A 84 35.08 14.68 4.35
CA THR A 84 33.82 14.13 4.90
C THR A 84 33.24 13.06 3.97
N ALA A 85 33.24 13.27 2.65
CA ALA A 85 32.76 12.27 1.69
C ALA A 85 33.53 10.94 1.77
N ARG A 86 34.85 11.00 2.00
CA ARG A 86 35.68 9.81 2.22
C ARG A 86 35.31 9.11 3.52
N VAL A 87 35.15 9.85 4.61
CA VAL A 87 34.73 9.31 5.91
C VAL A 87 33.36 8.66 5.83
N LEU A 88 32.40 9.32 5.19
CA LEU A 88 31.04 8.77 5.01
C LEU A 88 31.05 7.48 4.20
N ARG A 89 31.81 7.41 3.11
CA ARG A 89 31.97 6.19 2.32
C ARG A 89 32.53 5.04 3.16
N ASP A 90 33.46 5.33 4.04
CA ASP A 90 34.08 4.35 4.94
C ASP A 90 33.11 3.89 6.02
N ILE A 91 32.33 4.79 6.60
CA ILE A 91 31.28 4.50 7.57
C ILE A 91 30.21 3.58 6.95
N ILE A 92 29.73 3.89 5.73
CA ILE A 92 28.75 3.07 5.00
C ILE A 92 29.32 1.67 4.75
N ARG A 93 30.57 1.58 4.27
CA ARG A 93 31.22 0.29 3.98
C ARG A 93 31.38 -0.57 5.24
N THR A 94 31.70 0.06 6.36
CA THR A 94 31.96 -0.63 7.63
C THR A 94 30.74 -0.74 8.53
N LYS A 95 29.59 -0.23 8.10
CA LYS A 95 28.32 -0.24 8.83
C LYS A 95 28.46 0.30 10.26
N ARG A 96 29.11 1.44 10.41
CA ARG A 96 29.26 2.12 11.70
C ARG A 96 28.23 3.24 11.83
N ARG A 97 27.96 3.67 13.07
CA ARG A 97 27.13 4.84 13.33
C ARG A 97 27.80 6.11 12.79
N PHE A 98 26.99 6.98 12.21
CA PHE A 98 27.45 8.28 11.76
C PHE A 98 27.79 9.18 12.97
N PRO A 99 28.98 9.82 13.03
CA PRO A 99 29.23 10.90 13.95
C PRO A 99 28.28 12.07 13.67
N LYS A 100 27.91 12.83 14.71
CA LYS A 100 26.94 13.93 14.59
C LYS A 100 27.29 14.96 13.52
N ASP A 101 28.52 15.46 13.59
CA ASP A 101 28.97 16.54 12.68
C ASP A 101 29.04 16.06 11.22
N GLU A 102 29.45 14.83 10.99
CA GLU A 102 29.50 14.24 9.66
C GLU A 102 28.06 13.97 9.12
N PHE A 103 27.15 13.56 10.00
CA PHE A 103 25.75 13.35 9.64
C PHE A 103 25.05 14.66 9.26
N LEU A 104 25.31 15.75 9.98
CA LEU A 104 24.74 17.05 9.66
C LEU A 104 25.16 17.53 8.26
N LYS A 105 26.46 17.34 7.91
CA LYS A 105 26.93 17.65 6.55
C LYS A 105 26.31 16.74 5.50
N LEU A 106 26.13 15.44 5.81
CA LEU A 106 25.45 14.49 4.91
C LEU A 106 24.00 14.90 4.63
N LYS A 107 23.29 15.42 5.62
CA LYS A 107 21.90 15.86 5.51
C LYS A 107 21.73 17.00 4.49
N ASP A 108 22.73 17.84 4.33
CA ASP A 108 22.71 18.92 3.32
C ASP A 108 22.74 18.38 1.88
N ALA A 109 23.52 17.31 1.66
CA ALA A 109 23.59 16.64 0.37
C ALA A 109 22.37 15.74 0.11
N PHE A 110 21.90 15.05 1.15
CA PHE A 110 20.80 14.10 1.09
C PHE A 110 19.65 14.53 2.01
N PRO A 111 18.75 15.41 1.54
CA PRO A 111 17.66 15.96 2.35
C PRO A 111 16.60 14.93 2.72
N CYS A 112 16.53 13.80 2.02
CA CYS A 112 15.63 12.69 2.28
C CYS A 112 16.43 11.42 2.55
N ILE A 113 16.16 10.76 3.67
CA ILE A 113 16.81 9.52 4.08
C ILE A 113 15.74 8.47 4.31
N LEU A 114 15.84 7.34 3.59
CA LEU A 114 15.00 6.16 3.79
C LEU A 114 15.78 5.15 4.63
N ALA A 115 15.18 4.68 5.71
CA ALA A 115 15.80 3.72 6.59
C ALA A 115 14.75 2.79 7.22
N GLY A 116 15.09 1.53 7.38
CA GLY A 116 14.34 0.62 8.25
C GLY A 116 14.44 1.06 9.71
N ILE A 117 13.47 0.67 10.53
CA ILE A 117 13.40 1.07 11.96
C ILE A 117 14.71 0.74 12.70
N ARG A 118 15.25 -0.44 12.45
CA ARG A 118 16.50 -0.91 13.06
C ARG A 118 17.69 -0.05 12.61
N ASP A 119 17.82 0.15 11.31
CA ASP A 119 18.93 0.91 10.72
C ASP A 119 18.88 2.38 11.17
N TYR A 120 17.68 2.95 11.24
CA TYR A 120 17.46 4.28 11.77
C TYR A 120 17.95 4.42 13.21
N ALA A 121 17.62 3.45 14.08
CA ALA A 121 18.02 3.47 15.48
C ALA A 121 19.54 3.24 15.65
N GLU A 122 20.12 2.39 14.81
CA GLU A 122 21.52 1.94 14.92
C GLU A 122 22.51 2.94 14.32
N TYR A 123 22.23 3.47 13.14
CA TYR A 123 23.22 4.26 12.37
C TYR A 123 23.07 5.77 12.49
N ILE A 124 21.87 6.27 12.73
CA ILE A 124 21.64 7.72 12.82
C ILE A 124 21.94 8.21 14.24
N PRO A 125 22.63 9.36 14.41
CA PRO A 125 22.92 9.93 15.73
C PRO A 125 21.64 10.14 16.56
N LEU A 126 21.71 9.89 17.86
CA LEU A 126 20.60 10.15 18.78
C LEU A 126 20.68 11.60 19.27
N GLU A 127 20.24 12.51 18.40
CA GLU A 127 20.22 13.93 18.68
C GLU A 127 18.78 14.47 18.54
N PRO A 128 18.30 15.28 19.47
CA PRO A 128 16.98 15.88 19.35
C PRO A 128 16.85 16.75 18.10
N GLU A 129 15.69 16.69 17.47
CA GLU A 129 15.28 17.59 16.38
C GLU A 129 16.24 17.62 15.16
N ILE A 130 16.98 16.53 14.93
CA ILE A 130 17.93 16.45 13.81
C ILE A 130 17.22 16.44 12.44
N PHE A 131 15.93 16.04 12.40
CA PHE A 131 15.08 16.07 11.22
C PHE A 131 13.95 17.07 11.38
N ASP A 132 13.64 17.79 10.31
CA ASP A 132 12.49 18.70 10.27
C ASP A 132 11.17 17.92 10.25
N LEU A 133 11.14 16.76 9.57
CA LEU A 133 10.00 15.86 9.48
C LEU A 133 10.48 14.41 9.49
N VAL A 134 9.86 13.59 10.30
CA VAL A 134 9.96 12.13 10.24
C VAL A 134 8.61 11.56 9.81
N ILE A 135 8.63 10.75 8.77
CA ILE A 135 7.44 10.02 8.27
C ILE A 135 7.59 8.56 8.67
N ILE A 136 6.60 8.03 9.37
CA ILE A 136 6.51 6.61 9.75
C ILE A 136 5.41 5.98 8.92
N ASP A 137 5.81 5.16 7.97
CA ASP A 137 4.87 4.40 7.14
C ASP A 137 4.60 3.02 7.73
N GLU A 138 3.45 2.40 7.37
CA GLU A 138 2.96 1.14 7.93
C GLU A 138 2.95 1.13 9.47
N ALA A 139 2.56 2.24 10.07
CA ALA A 139 2.67 2.52 11.50
C ALA A 139 1.81 1.59 12.39
N SER A 140 0.83 0.90 11.82
CA SER A 140 0.06 -0.14 12.52
C SER A 140 0.93 -1.35 12.93
N GLN A 141 2.09 -1.54 12.27
CA GLN A 141 3.02 -2.63 12.55
C GLN A 141 4.16 -2.25 13.49
N VAL A 142 4.32 -0.98 13.79
CA VAL A 142 5.42 -0.43 14.57
C VAL A 142 4.96 -0.15 16.00
N SER A 143 5.63 -0.74 16.99
CA SER A 143 5.34 -0.43 18.39
C SER A 143 5.89 0.95 18.78
N ILE A 144 5.33 1.54 19.84
CA ILE A 144 5.83 2.81 20.40
C ILE A 144 7.33 2.71 20.72
N ALA A 145 7.77 1.62 21.35
CA ALA A 145 9.16 1.43 21.72
C ALA A 145 10.12 1.45 20.52
N GLN A 146 9.69 0.86 19.40
CA GLN A 146 10.46 0.88 18.15
C GLN A 146 10.49 2.27 17.49
N ALA A 147 9.38 3.01 17.56
CA ALA A 147 9.27 4.34 16.97
C ALA A 147 9.93 5.44 17.83
N PHE A 148 10.05 5.24 19.13
CA PHE A 148 10.51 6.26 20.07
C PHE A 148 11.85 6.92 19.68
N PRO A 149 12.88 6.18 19.25
CA PRO A 149 14.12 6.79 18.76
C PRO A 149 13.91 7.73 17.56
N ALA A 150 12.91 7.46 16.71
CA ALA A 150 12.56 8.33 15.59
C ALA A 150 11.88 9.61 16.07
N LEU A 151 10.97 9.50 17.02
CA LEU A 151 10.25 10.64 17.59
C LEU A 151 11.18 11.65 18.24
N LEU A 152 12.19 11.18 18.98
CA LEU A 152 13.18 12.05 19.62
C LEU A 152 13.99 12.87 18.63
N ARG A 153 14.18 12.38 17.42
CA ARG A 153 14.98 13.03 16.36
C ARG A 153 14.17 13.98 15.49
N ALA A 154 12.88 14.10 15.71
CA ALA A 154 11.95 14.81 14.83
C ALA A 154 11.45 16.12 15.43
N LYS A 155 11.43 17.21 14.65
CA LYS A 155 10.66 18.41 14.98
C LYS A 155 9.15 18.19 14.73
N LYS A 156 8.83 17.48 13.66
CA LYS A 156 7.46 17.13 13.28
C LYS A 156 7.40 15.65 12.91
N VAL A 157 6.25 15.02 13.15
CA VAL A 157 6.04 13.61 12.84
C VAL A 157 4.76 13.46 12.03
N LEU A 158 4.83 12.70 10.94
CA LEU A 158 3.70 12.24 10.17
C LEU A 158 3.65 10.71 10.28
N VAL A 159 2.50 10.20 10.72
CA VAL A 159 2.27 8.77 10.91
C VAL A 159 1.23 8.30 9.90
N LEU A 160 1.60 7.34 9.08
CA LEU A 160 0.77 6.76 8.03
C LEU A 160 0.51 5.28 8.34
N GLY A 161 -0.73 4.83 8.19
CA GLY A 161 -1.07 3.43 8.45
C GLY A 161 -2.57 3.20 8.42
N ASP A 162 -2.94 1.93 8.54
CA ASP A 162 -4.31 1.51 8.55
C ASP A 162 -4.55 0.51 9.68
N LYS A 163 -5.46 0.84 10.61
CA LYS A 163 -5.81 -0.01 11.76
C LYS A 163 -6.58 -1.27 11.37
N LYS A 164 -7.18 -1.27 10.19
CA LYS A 164 -8.00 -2.38 9.71
C LYS A 164 -7.18 -3.40 8.93
N GLN A 165 -5.97 -3.03 8.54
CA GLN A 165 -5.01 -3.97 7.98
C GLN A 165 -4.33 -4.79 9.07
N PHE A 166 -3.70 -5.89 8.65
CA PHE A 166 -2.99 -6.78 9.56
C PHE A 166 -1.92 -6.01 10.35
N SER A 167 -2.01 -6.07 11.66
CA SER A 167 -1.05 -5.42 12.55
C SER A 167 -0.20 -6.52 13.21
N ASN A 168 1.03 -6.67 12.73
CA ASN A 168 1.99 -7.58 13.31
C ASN A 168 2.87 -6.87 14.35
N VAL A 169 2.25 -6.19 15.31
CA VAL A 169 2.98 -5.79 16.50
C VAL A 169 3.31 -7.11 17.21
N LYS A 170 4.55 -7.59 17.10
CA LYS A 170 5.04 -8.81 17.76
C LYS A 170 5.00 -8.70 19.30
N ALA A 171 3.88 -8.25 19.79
CA ALA A 171 3.59 -8.03 21.19
C ALA A 171 3.43 -9.34 21.97
N ALA A 172 3.24 -10.47 21.28
CA ALA A 172 3.23 -11.78 21.92
C ALA A 172 4.59 -12.15 22.55
N GLN A 173 5.69 -11.57 22.08
CA GLN A 173 7.03 -11.78 22.64
C GLN A 173 7.37 -10.84 23.80
N ALA A 174 6.57 -9.79 24.01
CA ALA A 174 6.74 -8.90 25.14
C ALA A 174 6.26 -9.62 26.42
N ARG A 175 7.19 -10.00 27.29
CA ARG A 175 6.85 -10.58 28.59
C ARG A 175 5.89 -9.66 29.33
N THR A 176 4.73 -10.18 29.67
CA THR A 176 3.67 -9.42 30.32
C THR A 176 4.15 -8.78 31.62
N ASP A 177 5.02 -9.45 32.32
CA ASP A 177 5.61 -9.02 33.60
C ASP A 177 6.49 -7.78 33.41
N ILE A 178 7.38 -7.79 32.42
CA ILE A 178 8.28 -6.66 32.12
C ILE A 178 7.45 -5.44 31.67
N ASN A 179 6.41 -5.65 30.87
CA ASN A 179 5.54 -4.57 30.44
C ASN A 179 4.76 -3.98 31.62
N ARG A 180 4.30 -4.81 32.57
CA ARG A 180 3.62 -4.36 33.78
C ARG A 180 4.55 -3.55 34.68
N GLU A 181 5.76 -4.03 34.88
CA GLU A 181 6.78 -3.32 35.64
C GLU A 181 7.12 -1.96 35.01
N TYR A 182 7.30 -1.94 33.69
CA TYR A 182 7.52 -0.71 32.94
C TYR A 182 6.38 0.30 33.13
N LEU A 183 5.13 -0.14 32.99
CA LEU A 183 3.96 0.74 33.16
C LEU A 183 3.82 1.23 34.60
N ASN A 184 4.14 0.42 35.60
CA ASN A 184 4.14 0.84 36.99
C ASN A 184 5.21 1.90 37.25
N ASN A 185 6.44 1.67 36.80
CA ASN A 185 7.54 2.63 36.90
C ASN A 185 7.20 3.96 36.19
N LEU A 186 6.58 3.89 35.01
CA LEU A 186 6.12 5.06 34.25
C LEU A 186 5.04 5.82 35.02
N ARG A 187 4.07 5.11 35.62
CA ARG A 187 3.00 5.69 36.44
C ARG A 187 3.56 6.39 37.68
N ASP A 188 4.49 5.74 38.37
CA ASP A 188 5.12 6.30 39.58
C ASP A 188 5.93 7.56 39.23
N CYS A 189 6.71 7.50 38.17
CA CYS A 189 7.46 8.65 37.68
C CYS A 189 6.55 9.81 37.28
N PHE A 190 5.47 9.53 36.56
CA PHE A 190 4.51 10.55 36.14
C PHE A 190 3.76 11.16 37.31
N THR A 191 3.32 10.34 38.25
CA THR A 191 2.63 10.80 39.48
C THR A 191 3.52 11.71 40.31
N LYS A 192 4.81 11.37 40.43
CA LYS A 192 5.79 12.12 41.21
C LYS A 192 6.17 13.45 40.58
N ASN A 193 6.28 13.51 39.24
CA ASN A 193 6.90 14.65 38.55
C ASN A 193 5.93 15.49 37.72
N VAL A 194 4.74 14.98 37.40
CA VAL A 194 3.82 15.66 36.49
C VAL A 194 2.44 15.86 37.08
N SER A 195 1.68 14.80 37.36
CA SER A 195 0.31 14.90 37.86
C SER A 195 -0.21 13.61 38.47
N ASN A 196 -1.05 13.72 39.49
CA ASN A 196 -1.75 12.58 40.09
C ASN A 196 -3.23 12.49 39.68
N GLU A 197 -3.64 13.23 38.66
CA GLU A 197 -5.02 13.22 38.18
C GLU A 197 -5.37 11.87 37.52
N PRO A 198 -6.45 11.18 37.95
CA PRO A 198 -6.85 9.88 37.40
C PRO A 198 -7.04 9.88 35.88
N THR A 199 -7.59 10.95 35.31
CA THR A 199 -7.83 11.11 33.88
C THR A 199 -6.53 11.15 33.07
N LYS A 200 -5.46 11.70 33.63
CA LYS A 200 -4.14 11.73 33.01
C LYS A 200 -3.40 10.40 33.18
N LEU A 201 -3.58 9.73 34.31
CA LEU A 201 -2.97 8.43 34.57
C LEU A 201 -3.51 7.33 33.65
N VAL A 202 -4.82 7.32 33.36
CA VAL A 202 -5.41 6.38 32.39
C VAL A 202 -4.76 6.51 31.01
N LYS A 203 -4.34 7.71 30.63
CA LYS A 203 -3.64 7.94 29.35
C LYS A 203 -2.29 7.25 29.27
N LEU A 204 -1.63 7.00 30.40
CA LEU A 204 -0.33 6.28 30.43
C LEU A 204 -0.46 4.83 30.00
N GLU A 205 -1.63 4.22 30.08
CA GLU A 205 -1.84 2.85 29.59
C GLU A 205 -1.65 2.72 28.08
N LYS A 206 -1.79 3.83 27.34
CA LYS A 206 -1.49 3.88 25.91
C LYS A 206 0.00 3.75 25.58
N PHE A 207 0.89 3.95 26.53
CA PHE A 207 2.31 3.71 26.40
C PHE A 207 2.71 2.23 26.53
N ASN A 208 1.73 1.34 26.48
CA ASN A 208 1.95 -0.09 26.43
C ASN A 208 2.77 -0.47 25.21
N ILE A 209 3.76 -1.34 25.38
CA ILE A 209 4.60 -1.85 24.28
C ILE A 209 3.79 -2.64 23.22
N LYS A 210 2.56 -3.05 23.54
CA LYS A 210 1.62 -3.69 22.61
C LYS A 210 0.83 -2.69 21.76
N THR A 211 0.87 -1.42 22.09
CA THR A 211 0.20 -0.39 21.32
C THR A 211 1.04 0.00 20.11
N SER A 212 0.42 0.05 18.94
CA SER A 212 1.09 0.55 17.75
C SER A 212 1.33 2.05 17.82
N ILE A 213 2.33 2.54 17.11
CA ILE A 213 2.58 3.99 17.04
C ILE A 213 1.40 4.72 16.37
N LEU A 214 0.67 4.05 15.46
CA LEU A 214 -0.53 4.61 14.84
C LEU A 214 -1.62 4.88 15.88
N GLU A 215 -1.95 3.88 16.73
CA GLU A 215 -2.94 4.03 17.80
C GLU A 215 -2.52 5.09 18.83
N PHE A 216 -1.23 5.17 19.12
CA PHE A 216 -0.70 6.20 20.01
C PHE A 216 -0.87 7.60 19.43
N PHE A 217 -0.56 7.78 18.15
CA PHE A 217 -0.70 9.09 17.51
C PHE A 217 -2.14 9.51 17.29
N GLU A 218 -3.08 8.61 17.11
CA GLU A 218 -4.51 8.97 17.12
C GLU A 218 -4.95 9.65 18.40
N PHE A 219 -4.31 9.27 19.50
CA PHE A 219 -4.62 9.82 20.79
C PHE A 219 -3.96 11.17 21.06
N ILE A 220 -2.74 11.43 20.55
CA ILE A 220 -1.96 12.64 20.85
C ILE A 220 -1.86 13.62 19.68
N SER A 221 -2.21 13.19 18.45
CA SER A 221 -2.05 14.04 17.25
C SER A 221 -2.99 15.26 17.31
N ASN A 222 -2.51 16.35 16.77
CA ASN A 222 -3.28 17.58 16.58
C ASN A 222 -4.10 17.56 15.27
N TYR A 223 -3.87 16.60 14.40
CA TYR A 223 -4.60 16.40 13.16
C TYR A 223 -4.68 14.92 12.81
N ASN A 224 -5.87 14.46 12.46
CA ASN A 224 -6.12 13.10 12.01
C ASN A 224 -7.09 13.12 10.83
N THR A 225 -6.79 12.35 9.80
CA THR A 225 -7.66 12.19 8.63
C THR A 225 -7.59 10.78 8.10
N GLN A 226 -8.70 10.31 7.52
CA GLN A 226 -8.78 9.02 6.85
C GLN A 226 -8.90 9.24 5.34
N LEU A 227 -8.08 8.52 4.57
CA LEU A 227 -8.20 8.49 3.12
C LEU A 227 -9.32 7.52 2.74
N LEU A 228 -10.33 8.03 2.02
CA LEU A 228 -11.52 7.24 1.67
C LEU A 228 -11.51 6.77 0.21
N LYS A 229 -10.68 7.36 -0.66
CA LYS A 229 -10.61 7.00 -2.08
C LYS A 229 -9.70 5.80 -2.30
N TYR A 230 -10.26 4.74 -2.88
CA TYR A 230 -9.57 3.49 -3.17
C TYR A 230 -9.32 3.34 -4.67
N PHE A 231 -8.03 3.23 -5.06
CA PHE A 231 -7.59 3.19 -6.46
C PHE A 231 -6.96 1.86 -6.88
N ARG A 232 -6.60 0.97 -5.94
CA ARG A 232 -5.83 -0.25 -6.22
C ARG A 232 -6.60 -1.28 -7.01
N GLY A 233 -7.84 -1.58 -6.63
CA GLY A 233 -8.62 -2.64 -7.22
C GLY A 233 -10.05 -2.24 -7.57
N TYR A 234 -10.81 -3.21 -8.10
CA TYR A 234 -12.21 -3.06 -8.44
C TYR A 234 -13.11 -3.22 -7.20
N LYS A 235 -14.35 -2.72 -7.32
CA LYS A 235 -15.34 -2.77 -6.23
C LYS A 235 -15.58 -4.20 -5.74
N GLU A 236 -15.62 -5.17 -6.64
CA GLU A 236 -15.90 -6.56 -6.34
C GLU A 236 -14.84 -7.19 -5.44
N ILE A 237 -13.58 -6.78 -5.56
CA ILE A 237 -12.48 -7.28 -4.74
C ILE A 237 -12.52 -6.69 -3.33
N ILE A 238 -12.81 -5.38 -3.20
CA ILE A 238 -12.77 -4.69 -1.90
C ILE A 238 -14.11 -4.68 -1.16
N CYS A 239 -15.22 -5.07 -1.80
CA CYS A 239 -16.57 -4.91 -1.25
C CYS A 239 -16.76 -5.59 0.11
N TYR A 240 -16.20 -6.78 0.30
CA TYR A 240 -16.26 -7.48 1.58
C TYR A 240 -15.54 -6.66 2.67
N SER A 241 -14.29 -6.30 2.43
CA SER A 241 -13.51 -5.50 3.38
C SER A 241 -14.13 -4.14 3.64
N ASN A 242 -14.65 -3.48 2.59
CA ASN A 242 -15.32 -2.19 2.73
C ASN A 242 -16.53 -2.29 3.66
N LYS A 243 -17.38 -3.31 3.46
CA LYS A 243 -18.56 -3.51 4.28
C LYS A 243 -18.23 -3.84 5.74
N TYR A 244 -17.34 -4.81 5.99
CA TYR A 244 -17.13 -5.36 7.32
C TYR A 244 -16.09 -4.61 8.15
N PHE A 245 -15.11 -3.95 7.52
CA PHE A 245 -14.03 -3.27 8.23
C PHE A 245 -14.10 -1.75 8.10
N TYR A 246 -14.60 -1.22 6.98
CA TYR A 246 -14.64 0.23 6.72
C TYR A 246 -16.05 0.82 6.70
N GLN A 247 -17.09 0.06 7.07
CA GLN A 247 -18.47 0.54 7.19
C GLN A 247 -19.00 1.19 5.89
N ASP A 248 -18.63 0.62 4.74
CA ASP A 248 -18.93 1.12 3.40
C ASP A 248 -18.45 2.57 3.12
N SER A 249 -17.45 3.03 3.88
CA SER A 249 -16.93 4.40 3.73
C SER A 249 -15.97 4.58 2.55
N LEU A 250 -15.37 3.49 2.04
CA LEU A 250 -14.40 3.58 0.95
C LEU A 250 -15.09 3.83 -0.40
N GLN A 251 -14.61 4.83 -1.11
CA GLN A 251 -15.04 5.19 -2.45
C GLN A 251 -14.13 4.54 -3.48
N VAL A 252 -14.63 3.52 -4.17
CA VAL A 252 -13.86 2.84 -5.21
C VAL A 252 -13.84 3.70 -6.46
N MET A 253 -12.64 4.10 -6.88
CA MET A 253 -12.43 5.01 -8.00
C MET A 253 -12.14 4.28 -9.32
N LYS A 254 -11.83 2.98 -9.26
CA LYS A 254 -11.52 2.17 -10.44
C LYS A 254 -12.79 1.51 -10.99
N ILE A 255 -13.17 1.89 -12.21
CA ILE A 255 -14.33 1.31 -12.89
C ILE A 255 -13.89 0.04 -13.62
N ARG A 256 -14.68 -1.03 -13.44
CA ARG A 256 -14.48 -2.29 -14.15
C ARG A 256 -15.07 -2.19 -15.57
N ALA A 257 -14.22 -2.34 -16.58
CA ALA A 257 -14.61 -2.34 -17.97
C ALA A 257 -14.64 -3.74 -18.62
N LYS A 258 -14.58 -4.81 -17.80
CA LYS A 258 -14.51 -6.21 -18.21
C LYS A 258 -15.44 -7.10 -17.38
N PRO A 259 -15.81 -8.33 -17.81
CA PRO A 259 -16.64 -9.27 -17.06
C PRO A 259 -16.05 -9.62 -15.69
N ILE A 260 -16.91 -10.07 -14.77
CA ILE A 260 -16.49 -10.36 -13.38
C ILE A 260 -15.54 -11.54 -13.30
N ASP A 261 -15.74 -12.55 -14.10
CA ASP A 261 -14.93 -13.76 -14.23
C ASP A 261 -13.50 -13.50 -14.73
N GLU A 262 -13.27 -12.35 -15.41
CA GLU A 262 -11.93 -11.88 -15.72
C GLU A 262 -11.24 -11.14 -14.56
N VAL A 263 -11.97 -10.81 -13.51
CA VAL A 263 -11.46 -10.09 -12.34
C VAL A 263 -11.34 -10.97 -11.12
N LEU A 264 -12.32 -11.84 -10.91
CA LEU A 264 -12.40 -12.73 -9.76
C LEU A 264 -12.81 -14.13 -10.25
N ASN A 265 -11.90 -15.07 -10.14
CA ASN A 265 -12.08 -16.45 -10.55
C ASN A 265 -11.88 -17.39 -9.36
N PHE A 266 -12.80 -18.33 -9.17
CA PHE A 266 -12.72 -19.37 -8.16
C PHE A 266 -12.50 -20.73 -8.84
N SER A 267 -11.40 -21.38 -8.52
CA SER A 267 -11.07 -22.70 -9.04
C SER A 267 -11.13 -23.73 -7.91
N PHE A 268 -12.02 -24.69 -8.04
CA PHE A 268 -12.11 -25.81 -7.12
C PHE A 268 -11.26 -26.97 -7.64
N ILE A 269 -10.25 -27.36 -6.86
CA ILE A 269 -9.33 -28.42 -7.22
C ILE A 269 -9.74 -29.67 -6.48
N LYS A 270 -10.16 -30.70 -7.23
CA LYS A 270 -10.59 -31.96 -6.64
C LYS A 270 -9.40 -32.66 -5.99
N HIS A 271 -9.54 -33.01 -4.72
CA HIS A 271 -8.55 -33.77 -3.99
C HIS A 271 -8.37 -35.19 -4.56
N ASP A 272 -7.15 -35.69 -4.66
CA ASP A 272 -6.83 -37.02 -5.21
C ASP A 272 -6.79 -38.14 -4.16
N GLY A 273 -7.12 -37.82 -2.89
CA GLY A 273 -7.12 -38.75 -1.76
C GLY A 273 -5.75 -39.06 -1.18
N LYS A 274 -4.67 -38.47 -1.71
CA LYS A 274 -3.32 -38.66 -1.17
C LYS A 274 -3.05 -37.70 -0.01
N LYS A 275 -2.42 -38.21 1.03
CA LYS A 275 -2.02 -37.39 2.16
C LYS A 275 -0.74 -36.60 1.83
N GLU A 276 -0.79 -35.30 2.07
CA GLU A 276 0.40 -34.47 1.97
C GLU A 276 1.47 -34.88 3.00
N LEU A 277 2.73 -34.91 2.56
CA LEU A 277 3.88 -35.28 3.41
C LEU A 277 4.21 -34.18 4.44
N ILE A 278 3.95 -32.93 4.07
CA ILE A 278 4.25 -31.77 4.91
C ILE A 278 2.90 -31.14 5.32
N PRO A 279 2.67 -30.89 6.61
CA PRO A 279 1.42 -30.25 7.05
C PRO A 279 1.28 -28.83 6.45
N ASN A 280 0.05 -28.44 6.21
CA ASN A 280 -0.30 -27.15 5.62
C ASN A 280 0.33 -26.94 4.23
N THR A 281 0.33 -27.99 3.41
CA THR A 281 0.63 -27.94 1.97
C THR A 281 -0.47 -28.60 1.16
N ASN A 282 -0.61 -28.16 -0.09
CA ASN A 282 -1.48 -28.78 -1.09
C ASN A 282 -0.75 -28.79 -2.43
N THR A 283 -0.25 -29.96 -2.81
CA THR A 283 0.55 -30.13 -4.02
C THR A 283 -0.28 -29.92 -5.29
N LEU A 284 -1.54 -30.40 -5.32
CA LEU A 284 -2.43 -30.23 -6.47
C LEU A 284 -2.78 -28.76 -6.72
N GLU A 285 -2.97 -28.00 -5.66
CA GLU A 285 -3.21 -26.56 -5.76
C GLU A 285 -1.97 -25.84 -6.31
N ALA A 286 -0.77 -26.22 -5.85
CA ALA A 286 0.48 -25.70 -6.36
C ALA A 286 0.70 -26.03 -7.84
N GLU A 287 0.40 -27.27 -8.26
CA GLU A 287 0.48 -27.70 -9.66
C GLU A 287 -0.53 -26.92 -10.55
N PHE A 288 -1.73 -26.69 -10.06
CA PHE A 288 -2.72 -25.88 -10.77
C PHE A 288 -2.20 -24.45 -10.97
N ILE A 289 -1.71 -23.78 -9.94
CA ILE A 289 -1.16 -22.43 -10.02
C ILE A 289 -0.01 -22.39 -11.03
N ILE A 290 0.89 -23.37 -10.99
CA ILE A 290 1.99 -23.48 -11.96
C ILE A 290 1.46 -23.62 -13.40
N SER A 291 0.39 -24.39 -13.59
CA SER A 291 -0.24 -24.53 -14.91
C SER A 291 -0.77 -23.20 -15.43
N GLU A 292 -1.37 -22.38 -14.56
CA GLU A 292 -1.83 -21.04 -14.92
C GLU A 292 -0.67 -20.08 -15.23
N LEU A 293 0.45 -20.17 -14.48
CA LEU A 293 1.66 -19.40 -14.79
C LEU A 293 2.23 -19.75 -16.17
N LYS A 294 2.18 -21.02 -16.57
CA LYS A 294 2.61 -21.46 -17.90
C LYS A 294 1.71 -20.90 -19.00
N LYS A 295 0.39 -20.83 -18.79
CA LYS A 295 -0.52 -20.18 -19.73
C LYS A 295 -0.18 -18.69 -19.92
N LEU A 296 0.17 -17.98 -18.85
CA LEU A 296 0.61 -16.59 -18.94
C LEU A 296 1.89 -16.44 -19.73
N LYS A 297 2.82 -17.39 -19.63
CA LYS A 297 4.01 -17.45 -20.46
C LYS A 297 3.67 -17.69 -21.93
N ASP A 298 2.76 -18.63 -22.23
CA ASP A 298 2.38 -18.98 -23.59
C ASP A 298 1.78 -17.80 -24.37
N ILE A 299 1.10 -16.89 -23.69
CA ILE A 299 0.57 -15.64 -24.26
C ILE A 299 1.55 -14.45 -24.15
N ASP A 300 2.77 -14.70 -23.73
CA ASP A 300 3.81 -13.69 -23.51
C ASP A 300 3.36 -12.49 -22.65
N SER A 301 2.66 -12.77 -21.55
CA SER A 301 2.12 -11.76 -20.65
C SER A 301 3.23 -10.93 -19.99
N ASN A 302 2.98 -9.62 -19.86
CA ASN A 302 3.85 -8.69 -19.11
C ASN A 302 3.25 -8.32 -17.74
N GLN A 303 2.16 -8.97 -17.33
CA GLN A 303 1.49 -8.68 -16.06
C GLN A 303 2.28 -9.23 -14.89
N SER A 304 2.41 -8.44 -13.84
CA SER A 304 3.06 -8.88 -12.61
C SER A 304 2.17 -9.85 -11.83
N VAL A 305 2.77 -10.90 -11.25
CA VAL A 305 2.05 -11.98 -10.58
C VAL A 305 2.45 -12.11 -9.13
N GLY A 306 1.46 -12.23 -8.24
CA GLY A 306 1.61 -12.58 -6.84
C GLY A 306 0.92 -13.90 -6.50
N ILE A 307 1.54 -14.70 -5.65
CA ILE A 307 0.89 -15.85 -5.03
C ILE A 307 0.86 -15.59 -3.52
N ILE A 308 -0.31 -15.63 -2.93
CA ILE A 308 -0.50 -15.40 -1.49
C ILE A 308 -1.02 -16.69 -0.87
N THR A 309 -0.45 -17.10 0.25
CA THR A 309 -0.89 -18.26 1.02
C THR A 309 -0.82 -17.96 2.53
N PRO A 310 -1.72 -18.52 3.35
CA PRO A 310 -1.64 -18.38 4.80
C PRO A 310 -0.46 -19.16 5.42
N HIS A 311 0.11 -20.14 4.70
CA HIS A 311 1.04 -21.10 5.26
C HIS A 311 2.45 -20.98 4.68
N THR A 312 3.45 -20.87 5.56
CA THR A 312 4.88 -20.84 5.18
C THR A 312 5.33 -22.13 4.50
N ASN A 313 4.73 -23.28 4.84
CA ASN A 313 5.05 -24.55 4.20
C ASN A 313 4.58 -24.61 2.75
N GLN A 314 3.38 -24.10 2.46
CA GLN A 314 2.88 -23.95 1.09
C GLN A 314 3.74 -22.99 0.27
N GLN A 315 4.14 -21.87 0.89
CA GLN A 315 5.07 -20.93 0.25
C GLN A 315 6.39 -21.63 -0.16
N LYS A 316 6.99 -22.41 0.73
CA LYS A 316 8.20 -23.16 0.44
C LYS A 316 8.00 -24.18 -0.67
N LEU A 317 6.91 -24.94 -0.62
CA LEU A 317 6.55 -25.90 -1.66
C LEU A 317 6.46 -25.23 -3.04
N LEU A 318 5.72 -24.14 -3.15
CA LEU A 318 5.60 -23.37 -4.41
C LEU A 318 6.95 -22.88 -4.91
N VAL A 319 7.78 -22.32 -4.02
CA VAL A 319 9.15 -21.86 -4.37
C VAL A 319 10.00 -23.02 -4.87
N GLU A 320 9.99 -24.17 -4.20
CA GLU A 320 10.76 -25.34 -4.62
C GLU A 320 10.29 -25.88 -5.96
N MET A 321 8.98 -26.04 -6.17
CA MET A 321 8.43 -26.53 -7.42
C MET A 321 8.77 -25.60 -8.59
N ILE A 322 8.59 -24.30 -8.42
CA ILE A 322 8.88 -23.30 -9.47
C ILE A 322 10.38 -23.24 -9.79
N ASN A 323 11.25 -23.33 -8.79
CA ASN A 323 12.70 -23.29 -8.97
C ASN A 323 13.25 -24.51 -9.76
N ARG A 324 12.50 -25.61 -9.82
CA ARG A 324 12.86 -26.80 -10.61
C ARG A 324 12.40 -26.70 -12.07
N LEU A 325 11.61 -25.70 -12.43
CA LEU A 325 11.07 -25.55 -13.78
C LEU A 325 12.05 -24.83 -14.70
N PRO A 326 12.10 -25.20 -15.99
CA PRO A 326 12.90 -24.47 -16.98
C PRO A 326 12.39 -23.04 -17.22
N GLU A 327 11.11 -22.77 -16.92
CA GLU A 327 10.46 -21.46 -17.06
C GLU A 327 10.72 -20.51 -15.89
N ARG A 328 11.48 -20.93 -14.88
CA ARG A 328 11.72 -20.17 -13.65
C ARG A 328 12.11 -18.70 -13.91
N ASP A 329 13.09 -18.50 -14.78
CA ASP A 329 13.62 -17.16 -15.04
C ASP A 329 12.56 -16.25 -15.68
N TYR A 330 11.72 -16.79 -16.59
CA TYR A 330 10.59 -16.05 -17.14
C TYR A 330 9.60 -15.59 -16.05
N PHE A 331 9.29 -16.48 -15.11
CA PHE A 331 8.35 -16.16 -14.02
C PHE A 331 8.90 -15.06 -13.09
N TYR A 332 10.16 -15.16 -12.71
CA TYR A 332 10.74 -14.16 -11.80
C TYR A 332 11.09 -12.84 -12.49
N ASP A 333 11.65 -12.88 -13.68
CA ASP A 333 12.15 -11.68 -14.35
C ASP A 333 11.04 -10.94 -15.12
N LYS A 334 10.22 -11.65 -15.89
CA LYS A 334 9.20 -11.03 -16.74
C LYS A 334 7.88 -10.84 -16.02
N LEU A 335 7.34 -11.90 -15.38
CA LEU A 335 6.11 -11.79 -14.60
C LEU A 335 6.34 -11.18 -13.20
N LYS A 336 7.56 -10.88 -12.81
CA LYS A 336 7.92 -10.33 -11.48
C LYS A 336 7.26 -11.13 -10.37
N LEU A 337 7.27 -12.46 -10.51
CA LEU A 337 6.59 -13.37 -9.61
C LEU A 337 7.08 -13.21 -8.18
N LYS A 338 6.13 -13.05 -7.24
CA LYS A 338 6.41 -13.03 -5.82
C LYS A 338 5.47 -13.98 -5.09
N ILE A 339 6.04 -14.88 -4.28
CA ILE A 339 5.28 -15.84 -3.47
C ILE A 339 5.34 -15.35 -2.03
N MET A 340 4.19 -15.08 -1.43
CA MET A 340 4.06 -14.33 -0.20
C MET A 340 3.15 -15.04 0.80
N THR A 341 3.42 -14.84 2.08
CA THR A 341 2.45 -15.09 3.14
C THR A 341 1.70 -13.81 3.49
N PHE A 342 0.67 -13.88 4.32
CA PHE A 342 -0.04 -12.69 4.81
C PHE A 342 0.89 -11.66 5.46
N ASP A 343 1.90 -12.12 6.18
CA ASP A 343 2.87 -11.23 6.83
C ASP A 343 3.77 -10.48 5.83
N THR A 344 3.97 -11.04 4.65
CA THR A 344 4.94 -10.53 3.67
C THR A 344 4.28 -9.91 2.42
N CYS A 345 2.96 -10.00 2.29
CA CYS A 345 2.24 -9.41 1.15
C CYS A 345 1.83 -7.95 1.37
N GLN A 346 1.94 -7.45 2.59
CA GLN A 346 1.54 -6.09 2.90
C GLN A 346 2.38 -5.07 2.13
N GLY A 347 1.73 -4.04 1.58
CA GLY A 347 2.37 -3.05 0.72
C GLY A 347 2.65 -3.50 -0.73
N GLU A 348 2.46 -4.79 -1.05
CA GLU A 348 2.67 -5.31 -2.39
C GLU A 348 1.47 -5.09 -3.31
N GLU A 349 1.73 -4.80 -4.57
CA GLU A 349 0.73 -4.68 -5.63
C GLU A 349 1.13 -5.56 -6.83
N ARG A 350 0.18 -6.33 -7.36
CA ARG A 350 0.36 -7.17 -8.55
C ARG A 350 -0.87 -7.08 -9.43
N ASP A 351 -0.67 -7.25 -10.74
CA ASP A 351 -1.76 -7.24 -11.72
C ASP A 351 -2.63 -8.49 -11.59
N ILE A 352 -2.01 -9.64 -11.27
CA ILE A 352 -2.68 -10.91 -11.03
C ILE A 352 -2.26 -11.45 -9.67
N CYS A 353 -3.24 -11.85 -8.85
CA CYS A 353 -2.99 -12.47 -7.55
C CYS A 353 -3.67 -13.84 -7.51
N PHE A 354 -2.88 -14.89 -7.26
CA PHE A 354 -3.38 -16.21 -6.89
C PHE A 354 -3.44 -16.30 -5.37
N TYR A 355 -4.55 -16.78 -4.84
CA TYR A 355 -4.70 -17.08 -3.43
C TYR A 355 -4.74 -18.59 -3.23
N SER A 356 -3.67 -19.13 -2.64
CA SER A 356 -3.52 -20.56 -2.34
C SER A 356 -4.01 -20.82 -0.92
N MET A 357 -5.23 -21.33 -0.78
CA MET A 357 -5.90 -21.47 0.52
C MET A 357 -5.40 -22.64 1.33
N VAL A 358 -4.99 -23.72 0.65
CA VAL A 358 -4.57 -25.01 1.26
C VAL A 358 -5.69 -25.71 2.03
N ALA A 359 -6.89 -25.12 2.10
CA ALA A 359 -8.03 -25.66 2.80
C ALA A 359 -8.70 -26.78 1.98
N THR A 360 -9.18 -27.80 2.66
CA THR A 360 -10.00 -28.88 2.11
C THR A 360 -11.42 -28.82 2.69
N GLU A 361 -12.37 -29.56 2.09
CA GLU A 361 -13.74 -29.67 2.62
C GLU A 361 -13.82 -30.31 4.03
N GLU A 362 -12.72 -30.95 4.47
CA GLU A 362 -12.62 -31.59 5.77
C GLU A 362 -12.08 -30.66 6.88
N ASP A 363 -11.67 -29.46 6.51
CA ASP A 363 -11.13 -28.50 7.47
C ASP A 363 -12.26 -27.70 8.15
N ASP A 364 -12.58 -28.04 9.40
CA ASP A 364 -13.59 -27.36 10.21
C ASP A 364 -13.20 -25.94 10.64
N HIS A 365 -11.93 -25.55 10.47
CA HIS A 365 -11.37 -24.25 10.87
C HIS A 365 -10.38 -23.73 9.84
N LEU A 366 -10.71 -22.62 9.23
CA LEU A 366 -9.79 -21.79 8.43
C LEU A 366 -9.03 -20.81 9.33
#